data_9751d12c358c7cc5d442d8a77448bd06
#
_entry.id   9751d12c358c7cc5d442d8a77448bd06
#
_cell.length_a   1.000
_cell.length_b   1.000
_cell.length_c   1.000
_cell.angle_alpha   90.00
_cell.angle_beta   90.00
_cell.angle_gamma   90.00
#
_symmetry.space_group_name_H-M   'P 1'
#
loop_
_entity.id
_entity.type
_entity.pdbx_description
1 polymer ?
#
loop_
_entity_poly.entity_id
_entity_poly.type
_entity_poly.pdbx_seq_one_letter_code
_entity_poly.pdbx_strand_id
1 'polypeptide(L)'
;STPSTKETAFWENGKHCWATPKDLSGKQFPVLMDTDRKITDAGLAKISSGLLPVGTVLLSSRAPIGYLAIAEVPTAINQGFIAMKCNGVLSSVFVLMWCVESMEAIIGKSNGSTFQEVSKSSFRSLPVVISPALILDGFSKIVEPLYRRIVVNERESRFLARIRDVLLPELISGGVRIQNAE
;
A
#
# COMPACT_ATOMS: atom_id res chain seq x y z
N SER A 1 8.46 14.74 7.72
CA SER A 1 8.02 15.69 6.68
C SER A 1 8.31 15.09 5.30
N THR A 2 7.56 15.53 4.29
CA THR A 2 7.86 15.19 2.89
C THR A 2 9.14 15.92 2.47
N PRO A 3 10.15 15.21 1.90
CA PRO A 3 11.33 15.86 1.35
C PRO A 3 10.96 16.84 0.21
N SER A 4 11.75 17.91 0.06
CA SER A 4 11.50 18.87 -1.00
C SER A 4 11.48 18.21 -2.38
N THR A 5 10.43 18.41 -3.13
CA THR A 5 10.31 17.89 -4.51
C THR A 5 11.22 18.61 -5.50
N LYS A 6 11.75 19.78 -5.12
CA LYS A 6 12.69 20.56 -5.95
C LYS A 6 14.12 20.07 -5.83
N GLU A 7 14.43 19.26 -4.83
CA GLU A 7 15.77 18.74 -4.60
C GLU A 7 15.93 17.40 -5.34
N THR A 8 16.57 17.43 -6.49
CA THR A 8 16.77 16.27 -7.35
C THR A 8 17.52 15.14 -6.66
N ALA A 9 18.47 15.47 -5.79
CA ALA A 9 19.24 14.51 -5.00
C ALA A 9 18.38 13.58 -4.12
N PHE A 10 17.15 13.96 -3.81
CA PHE A 10 16.24 13.12 -3.01
C PHE A 10 15.44 12.13 -3.86
N TRP A 11 15.37 12.34 -5.19
CA TRP A 11 14.44 11.62 -6.05
C TRP A 11 15.10 10.93 -7.24
N GLU A 12 16.11 11.55 -7.84
CA GLU A 12 16.76 11.02 -9.03
C GLU A 12 17.51 9.72 -8.70
N ASN A 13 17.27 8.68 -9.48
CA ASN A 13 17.79 7.32 -9.25
C ASN A 13 17.40 6.74 -7.88
N GLY A 14 16.26 7.16 -7.31
CA GLY A 14 15.73 6.62 -6.07
C GLY A 14 15.48 5.12 -6.15
N LYS A 15 15.76 4.41 -5.05
CA LYS A 15 15.63 2.94 -4.96
C LYS A 15 14.48 2.51 -4.05
N HIS A 16 14.12 3.35 -3.08
CA HIS A 16 13.10 3.02 -2.09
C HIS A 16 11.72 3.49 -2.54
N CYS A 17 10.73 2.64 -2.38
CA CYS A 17 9.34 3.00 -2.66
C CYS A 17 8.92 4.20 -1.80
N TRP A 18 8.30 5.21 -2.45
CA TRP A 18 7.73 6.39 -1.81
C TRP A 18 6.23 6.44 -2.09
N ALA A 19 5.43 6.00 -1.12
CA ALA A 19 3.99 5.96 -1.27
C ALA A 19 3.31 7.29 -0.93
N THR A 20 2.34 7.63 -1.74
CA THR A 20 1.37 8.71 -1.55
C THR A 20 -0.05 8.13 -1.69
N PRO A 21 -1.11 8.78 -1.19
CA PRO A 21 -2.49 8.29 -1.39
C PRO A 21 -2.84 8.02 -2.86
N LYS A 22 -2.22 8.76 -3.80
CA LYS A 22 -2.39 8.54 -5.25
C LYS A 22 -1.99 7.13 -5.68
N ASP A 23 -0.95 6.55 -5.07
CA ASP A 23 -0.48 5.20 -5.39
C ASP A 23 -1.50 4.11 -5.01
N LEU A 24 -2.46 4.43 -4.14
CA LEU A 24 -3.55 3.53 -3.76
C LEU A 24 -4.86 3.83 -4.50
N SER A 25 -4.93 4.95 -5.22
CA SER A 25 -6.13 5.33 -5.98
C SER A 25 -6.38 4.34 -7.12
N GLY A 26 -7.63 3.89 -7.26
CA GLY A 26 -8.04 2.98 -8.33
C GLY A 26 -7.51 1.55 -8.20
N LYS A 27 -6.86 1.18 -7.10
CA LYS A 27 -6.46 -0.21 -6.86
C LYS A 27 -7.68 -1.08 -6.60
N GLN A 28 -7.77 -2.20 -7.31
CA GLN A 28 -8.81 -3.19 -7.12
C GLN A 28 -8.58 -4.01 -5.82
N PHE A 29 -7.33 -4.23 -5.46
CA PHE A 29 -6.95 -5.00 -4.28
C PHE A 29 -6.06 -4.19 -3.33
N PRO A 30 -6.17 -4.40 -2.02
CA PRO A 30 -5.44 -3.63 -1.01
C PRO A 30 -3.97 -4.11 -0.87
N VAL A 31 -3.24 -4.13 -1.97
CA VAL A 31 -1.86 -4.61 -2.07
C VAL A 31 -0.96 -3.53 -2.66
N LEU A 32 0.09 -3.14 -1.95
CA LEU A 32 1.09 -2.20 -2.45
C LEU A 32 2.41 -2.93 -2.74
N MET A 33 2.70 -3.17 -4.02
CA MET A 33 3.94 -3.82 -4.47
C MET A 33 4.95 -2.85 -5.08
N ASP A 34 4.51 -1.64 -5.42
CA ASP A 34 5.34 -0.63 -6.05
C ASP A 34 4.69 0.75 -5.95
N THR A 35 5.45 1.81 -6.20
CA THR A 35 5.02 3.20 -6.18
C THR A 35 5.50 3.94 -7.42
N ASP A 36 4.75 4.94 -7.88
CA ASP A 36 5.11 5.78 -9.02
C ASP A 36 6.47 6.46 -8.83
N ARG A 37 6.74 6.91 -7.61
CA ARG A 37 7.98 7.59 -7.27
C ARG A 37 8.85 6.74 -6.35
N LYS A 38 10.15 6.91 -6.54
CA LYS A 38 11.16 6.34 -5.64
C LYS A 38 11.93 7.46 -4.97
N ILE A 39 12.48 7.16 -3.79
CA ILE A 39 13.31 8.09 -3.02
C ILE A 39 14.71 7.51 -2.83
N THR A 40 15.72 8.38 -2.83
CA THR A 40 17.11 8.02 -2.56
C THR A 40 17.37 7.82 -1.06
N ASP A 41 18.52 7.28 -0.69
CA ASP A 41 18.96 7.22 0.72
C ASP A 41 19.03 8.60 1.35
N ALA A 42 19.50 9.63 0.61
CA ALA A 42 19.54 11.01 1.06
C ALA A 42 18.15 11.58 1.35
N GLY A 43 17.18 11.28 0.48
CA GLY A 43 15.79 11.65 0.69
C GLY A 43 15.14 10.89 1.85
N LEU A 44 15.43 9.59 1.98
CA LEU A 44 14.93 8.74 3.06
C LEU A 44 15.37 9.24 4.43
N ALA A 45 16.63 9.71 4.55
CA ALA A 45 17.17 10.29 5.78
C ALA A 45 16.42 11.55 6.26
N LYS A 46 15.63 12.22 5.37
CA LYS A 46 14.79 13.37 5.74
C LYS A 46 13.41 12.97 6.28
N ILE A 47 13.07 11.68 6.24
CA ILE A 47 11.76 11.16 6.63
C ILE A 47 11.82 10.59 8.04
N SER A 48 11.05 11.18 8.95
CA SER A 48 11.04 10.76 10.37
C SER A 48 10.50 9.32 10.58
N SER A 49 9.62 8.83 9.70
CA SER A 49 9.09 7.47 9.76
C SER A 49 10.08 6.42 9.26
N GLY A 50 11.10 6.85 8.50
CA GLY A 50 12.01 5.94 7.83
C GLY A 50 11.33 5.05 6.81
N LEU A 51 11.98 3.93 6.50
CA LEU A 51 11.44 2.87 5.65
C LEU A 51 10.60 1.91 6.51
N LEU A 52 9.33 1.80 6.18
CA LEU A 52 8.38 0.91 6.85
C LEU A 52 8.57 -0.53 6.35
N PRO A 53 8.50 -1.53 7.23
CA PRO A 53 8.66 -2.93 6.84
C PRO A 53 7.49 -3.44 6.01
N VAL A 54 7.73 -4.53 5.28
CA VAL A 54 6.70 -5.36 4.66
C VAL A 54 5.66 -5.76 5.71
N GLY A 55 4.40 -5.84 5.32
CA GLY A 55 3.28 -6.12 6.23
C GLY A 55 2.71 -4.89 6.92
N THR A 56 3.29 -3.69 6.72
CA THR A 56 2.68 -2.45 7.26
C THR A 56 1.36 -2.17 6.55
N VAL A 57 0.28 -1.97 7.32
CA VAL A 57 -1.01 -1.53 6.79
C VAL A 57 -1.00 -0.02 6.65
N LEU A 58 -1.33 0.47 5.46
CA LEU A 58 -1.39 1.89 5.12
C LEU A 58 -2.85 2.30 4.94
N LEU A 59 -3.25 3.36 5.63
CA LEU A 59 -4.55 4.00 5.49
C LEU A 59 -4.34 5.45 5.08
N SER A 60 -4.92 5.88 3.96
CA SER A 60 -4.90 7.31 3.61
C SER A 60 -5.73 8.10 4.63
N SER A 61 -5.10 9.11 5.25
CA SER A 61 -5.72 9.96 6.26
C SER A 61 -6.42 11.17 5.68
N ARG A 62 -6.20 11.47 4.39
CA ARG A 62 -6.75 12.61 3.64
C ARG A 62 -6.66 12.41 2.14
N ALA A 63 -7.43 13.18 1.38
CA ALA A 63 -7.38 13.40 -0.06
C ALA A 63 -7.46 12.16 -0.97
N PRO A 64 -8.42 11.26 -0.83
CA PRO A 64 -9.45 11.09 0.18
C PRO A 64 -9.00 10.25 1.37
N ILE A 65 -9.78 10.23 2.43
CA ILE A 65 -9.66 9.27 3.54
C ILE A 65 -10.15 7.90 3.03
N GLY A 66 -9.47 6.81 3.45
CA GLY A 66 -10.03 5.47 3.32
C GLY A 66 -9.35 4.56 2.28
N TYR A 67 -8.36 5.04 1.52
CA TYR A 67 -7.55 4.10 0.73
C TYR A 67 -6.72 3.22 1.66
N LEU A 68 -6.79 1.92 1.44
CA LEU A 68 -6.14 0.90 2.25
C LEU A 68 -5.22 0.03 1.40
N ALA A 69 -4.06 -0.32 1.93
CA ALA A 69 -3.21 -1.39 1.38
C ALA A 69 -2.28 -1.96 2.45
N ILE A 70 -1.88 -3.22 2.27
CA ILE A 70 -0.71 -3.78 2.95
C ILE A 70 0.51 -3.59 2.04
N ALA A 71 1.59 -3.07 2.59
CA ALA A 71 2.84 -2.91 1.89
C ALA A 71 3.54 -4.28 1.73
N GLU A 72 3.67 -4.76 0.50
CA GLU A 72 4.40 -6.01 0.16
C GLU A 72 5.88 -5.74 -0.19
N VAL A 73 6.29 -4.48 -0.11
CA VAL A 73 7.68 -4.02 -0.25
C VAL A 73 8.01 -3.01 0.83
N PRO A 74 9.26 -2.89 1.27
CA PRO A 74 9.66 -1.83 2.18
C PRO A 74 9.33 -0.47 1.57
N THR A 75 8.60 0.39 2.33
CA THR A 75 7.98 1.59 1.76
C THR A 75 8.14 2.79 2.69
N ALA A 76 8.63 3.90 2.16
CA ALA A 76 8.52 5.21 2.80
C ALA A 76 7.20 5.87 2.41
N ILE A 77 6.65 6.70 3.28
CA ILE A 77 5.33 7.32 3.10
C ILE A 77 5.39 8.83 3.29
N ASN A 78 4.46 9.52 2.65
CA ASN A 78 4.20 10.93 2.95
C ASN A 78 3.31 11.07 4.20
N GLN A 79 3.02 12.33 4.59
CA GLN A 79 2.16 12.63 5.74
C GLN A 79 0.67 12.30 5.52
N GLY A 80 0.26 11.96 4.31
CA GLY A 80 -1.12 11.59 3.99
C GLY A 80 -1.52 10.17 4.42
N PHE A 81 -0.65 9.48 5.17
CA PHE A 81 -0.92 8.13 5.65
C PHE A 81 -0.85 7.99 7.17
N ILE A 82 -1.74 7.15 7.68
CA ILE A 82 -1.60 6.45 8.95
C ILE A 82 -1.01 5.08 8.62
N ALA A 83 0.15 4.77 9.20
CA ALA A 83 0.84 3.49 9.02
C ALA A 83 0.74 2.66 10.30
N MET A 84 0.25 1.43 10.17
CA MET A 84 0.09 0.48 11.26
C MET A 84 1.08 -0.67 11.08
N LYS A 85 2.09 -0.71 11.93
CA LYS A 85 3.08 -1.81 11.96
C LYS A 85 2.51 -2.96 12.76
N CYS A 86 2.24 -4.06 12.10
CA CYS A 86 1.66 -5.25 12.71
C CYS A 86 2.77 -6.23 13.13
N ASN A 87 3.34 -6.00 14.29
CA ASN A 87 4.44 -6.79 14.87
C ASN A 87 4.07 -7.44 16.22
N GLY A 88 2.79 -7.59 16.48
CA GLY A 88 2.26 -8.07 17.76
C GLY A 88 1.16 -9.12 17.58
N VAL A 89 0.16 -9.02 18.42
CA VAL A 89 -0.95 -9.98 18.51
C VAL A 89 -1.83 -10.00 17.25
N LEU A 90 -1.97 -8.87 16.56
CA LEU A 90 -2.84 -8.74 15.40
C LEU A 90 -2.05 -8.84 14.09
N SER A 91 -2.52 -9.68 13.18
CA SER A 91 -1.94 -9.80 11.84
C SER A 91 -2.29 -8.59 10.96
N SER A 92 -1.49 -8.34 9.92
CA SER A 92 -1.75 -7.25 8.96
C SER A 92 -3.12 -7.40 8.29
N VAL A 93 -3.52 -8.64 8.00
CA VAL A 93 -4.81 -8.90 7.36
C VAL A 93 -5.96 -8.62 8.31
N PHE A 94 -5.82 -8.96 9.61
CA PHE A 94 -6.81 -8.61 10.63
C PHE A 94 -6.97 -7.08 10.72
N VAL A 95 -5.86 -6.35 10.81
CA VAL A 95 -5.88 -4.88 10.91
C VAL A 95 -6.47 -4.26 9.65
N LEU A 96 -6.17 -4.79 8.46
CA LEU A 96 -6.78 -4.37 7.21
C LEU A 96 -8.30 -4.53 7.25
N MET A 97 -8.79 -5.72 7.62
CA MET A 97 -10.24 -6.02 7.68
C MET A 97 -10.94 -5.18 8.74
N TRP A 98 -10.31 -4.97 9.90
CA TRP A 98 -10.81 -4.06 10.92
C TRP A 98 -10.94 -2.62 10.39
N CYS A 99 -9.96 -2.13 9.64
CA CYS A 99 -10.06 -0.80 9.01
C CYS A 99 -11.22 -0.71 8.00
N VAL A 100 -11.45 -1.77 7.23
CA VAL A 100 -12.58 -1.83 6.28
C VAL A 100 -13.91 -1.74 7.01
N GLU A 101 -14.09 -2.58 8.03
CA GLU A 101 -15.33 -2.63 8.84
C GLU A 101 -15.56 -1.33 9.63
N SER A 102 -14.48 -0.73 10.13
CA SER A 102 -14.53 0.49 10.93
C SER A 102 -14.47 1.78 10.10
N MET A 103 -14.57 1.71 8.77
CA MET A 103 -14.29 2.87 7.90
C MET A 103 -15.20 4.05 8.19
N GLU A 104 -16.47 3.81 8.43
CA GLU A 104 -17.43 4.87 8.77
C GLU A 104 -17.02 5.58 10.07
N ALA A 105 -16.64 4.81 11.11
CA ALA A 105 -16.16 5.37 12.37
C ALA A 105 -14.84 6.13 12.20
N ILE A 106 -13.95 5.65 11.32
CA ILE A 106 -12.68 6.31 10.99
C ILE A 106 -12.97 7.68 10.34
N ILE A 107 -13.83 7.71 9.33
CA ILE A 107 -14.22 8.95 8.63
C ILE A 107 -14.93 9.90 9.61
N GLY A 108 -15.78 9.38 10.50
CA GLY A 108 -16.47 10.17 11.53
C GLY A 108 -15.53 10.84 12.54
N LYS A 109 -14.24 10.40 12.63
CA LYS A 109 -13.20 11.05 13.44
C LYS A 109 -12.41 12.11 12.69
N SER A 110 -12.76 12.39 11.43
CA SER A 110 -12.09 13.42 10.65
C SER A 110 -12.43 14.82 11.16
N ASN A 111 -11.48 15.74 11.00
CA ASN A 111 -11.63 17.15 11.28
C ASN A 111 -11.47 17.94 9.98
N GLY A 112 -12.06 19.13 9.93
CA GLY A 112 -12.01 20.04 8.79
C GLY A 112 -13.28 20.01 7.95
N SER A 113 -13.80 21.22 7.63
CA SER A 113 -15.01 21.37 6.81
C SER A 113 -14.73 21.27 5.31
N THR A 114 -13.58 21.75 4.86
CA THR A 114 -13.21 21.79 3.44
C THR A 114 -12.22 20.67 3.07
N PHE A 115 -11.27 20.39 3.95
CA PHE A 115 -10.29 19.34 3.79
C PHE A 115 -10.30 18.42 4.99
N GLN A 116 -11.05 17.32 4.86
CA GLN A 116 -11.15 16.33 5.92
C GLN A 116 -9.83 15.58 6.07
N GLU A 117 -9.36 15.47 7.32
CA GLU A 117 -8.20 14.67 7.69
C GLU A 117 -8.44 13.96 9.01
N VAL A 118 -8.11 12.68 9.08
CA VAL A 118 -8.08 11.91 10.32
C VAL A 118 -6.69 12.01 10.92
N SER A 119 -6.60 12.65 12.10
CA SER A 119 -5.32 12.73 12.81
C SER A 119 -4.93 11.36 13.38
N LYS A 120 -3.61 11.15 13.57
CA LYS A 120 -3.11 9.92 14.23
C LYS A 120 -3.65 9.76 15.66
N SER A 121 -3.88 10.87 16.37
CA SER A 121 -4.47 10.85 17.72
C SER A 121 -5.93 10.42 17.70
N SER A 122 -6.74 10.99 16.79
CA SER A 122 -8.14 10.60 16.60
C SER A 122 -8.27 9.14 16.17
N PHE A 123 -7.41 8.67 15.24
CA PHE A 123 -7.40 7.27 14.83
C PHE A 123 -7.07 6.32 15.99
N ARG A 124 -6.07 6.66 16.81
CA ARG A 124 -5.68 5.83 17.98
C ARG A 124 -6.75 5.75 19.08
N SER A 125 -7.72 6.65 19.09
CA SER A 125 -8.84 6.60 20.03
C SER A 125 -9.95 5.63 19.63
N LEU A 126 -9.88 5.04 18.43
CA LEU A 126 -10.85 4.05 17.99
C LEU A 126 -10.64 2.72 18.73
N PRO A 127 -11.71 2.11 19.26
CA PRO A 127 -11.62 0.84 19.94
C PRO A 127 -11.36 -0.30 18.96
N VAL A 128 -10.52 -1.24 19.37
CA VAL A 128 -10.32 -2.51 18.68
C VAL A 128 -10.70 -3.64 19.66
N VAL A 129 -11.62 -4.49 19.23
CA VAL A 129 -11.95 -5.70 20.00
C VAL A 129 -10.91 -6.76 19.69
N ILE A 130 -10.18 -7.18 20.71
CA ILE A 130 -9.18 -8.24 20.60
C ILE A 130 -9.79 -9.53 21.13
N SER A 131 -10.05 -10.47 20.23
CA SER A 131 -10.55 -11.80 20.57
C SER A 131 -9.46 -12.65 21.23
N PRO A 132 -9.82 -13.70 21.98
CA PRO A 132 -8.84 -14.68 22.48
C PRO A 132 -7.94 -15.23 21.36
N ALA A 133 -6.70 -15.57 21.72
CA ALA A 133 -5.67 -16.01 20.75
C ALA A 133 -6.16 -17.14 19.85
N LEU A 134 -6.90 -18.11 20.38
CA LEU A 134 -7.46 -19.22 19.60
C LEU A 134 -8.36 -18.74 18.44
N ILE A 135 -9.15 -17.70 18.67
CA ILE A 135 -10.04 -17.13 17.64
C ILE A 135 -9.22 -16.35 16.60
N LEU A 136 -8.22 -15.57 17.04
CA LEU A 136 -7.32 -14.85 16.15
C LEU A 136 -6.51 -15.81 15.28
N ASP A 137 -6.02 -16.90 15.83
CA ASP A 137 -5.31 -17.97 15.11
C ASP A 137 -6.23 -18.67 14.09
N GLY A 138 -7.47 -18.97 14.48
CA GLY A 138 -8.46 -19.54 13.57
C GLY A 138 -8.76 -18.60 12.40
N PHE A 139 -8.97 -17.32 12.67
CA PHE A 139 -9.14 -16.28 11.66
C PHE A 139 -7.94 -16.21 10.71
N SER A 140 -6.73 -16.12 11.27
CA SER A 140 -5.51 -16.01 10.47
C SER A 140 -5.31 -17.22 9.57
N LYS A 141 -5.54 -18.43 10.06
CA LYS A 141 -5.46 -19.69 9.27
C LYS A 141 -6.38 -19.69 8.05
N ILE A 142 -7.52 -19.02 8.12
CA ILE A 142 -8.49 -18.94 7.02
C ILE A 142 -8.17 -17.77 6.10
N VAL A 143 -7.92 -16.58 6.64
CA VAL A 143 -7.89 -15.35 5.85
C VAL A 143 -6.52 -15.05 5.24
N GLU A 144 -5.43 -15.37 5.93
CA GLU A 144 -4.08 -15.14 5.39
C GLU A 144 -3.80 -15.89 4.08
N PRO A 145 -4.15 -17.18 3.91
CA PRO A 145 -4.00 -17.84 2.63
C PRO A 145 -4.77 -17.18 1.49
N LEU A 146 -5.98 -16.66 1.76
CA LEU A 146 -6.78 -15.93 0.78
C LEU A 146 -6.10 -14.62 0.38
N TYR A 147 -5.61 -13.85 1.35
CA TYR A 147 -4.85 -12.64 1.08
C TYR A 147 -3.56 -12.95 0.29
N ARG A 148 -2.81 -13.98 0.68
CA ARG A 148 -1.62 -14.44 -0.05
C ARG A 148 -1.92 -14.80 -1.50
N ARG A 149 -3.08 -15.41 -1.75
CA ARG A 149 -3.54 -15.70 -3.13
C ARG A 149 -3.77 -14.42 -3.93
N ILE A 150 -4.38 -13.38 -3.32
CA ILE A 150 -4.54 -12.07 -3.94
C ILE A 150 -3.17 -11.47 -4.30
N VAL A 151 -2.20 -11.53 -3.37
CA VAL A 151 -0.83 -11.03 -3.60
C VAL A 151 -0.16 -11.74 -4.78
N VAL A 152 -0.29 -13.07 -4.86
CA VAL A 152 0.28 -13.86 -5.97
C VAL A 152 -0.38 -13.47 -7.29
N ASN A 153 -1.70 -13.42 -7.34
CA ASN A 153 -2.46 -13.05 -8.55
C ASN A 153 -2.13 -11.62 -9.02
N GLU A 154 -1.99 -10.66 -8.10
CA GLU A 154 -1.61 -9.29 -8.44
C GLU A 154 -0.18 -9.23 -9.01
N ARG A 155 0.73 -10.02 -8.48
CA ARG A 155 2.11 -10.14 -8.99
C ARG A 155 2.13 -10.72 -10.41
N GLU A 156 1.36 -11.77 -10.63
CA GLU A 156 1.24 -12.42 -11.94
C GLU A 156 0.60 -11.48 -12.96
N SER A 157 -0.49 -10.79 -12.61
CA SER A 157 -1.14 -9.81 -13.46
C SER A 157 -0.20 -8.69 -13.90
N ARG A 158 0.62 -8.18 -12.98
CA ARG A 158 1.66 -7.18 -13.30
C ARG A 158 2.74 -7.74 -14.22
N PHE A 159 3.15 -8.97 -14.02
CA PHE A 159 4.14 -9.63 -14.89
C PHE A 159 3.58 -9.81 -16.30
N LEU A 160 2.35 -10.32 -16.43
CA LEU A 160 1.68 -10.49 -17.72
C LEU A 160 1.46 -9.15 -18.45
N ALA A 161 1.09 -8.09 -17.70
CA ALA A 161 0.98 -6.75 -18.26
C ALA A 161 2.31 -6.26 -18.86
N ARG A 162 3.44 -6.48 -18.16
CA ARG A 162 4.78 -6.13 -18.68
C ARG A 162 5.12 -6.91 -19.94
N ILE A 163 4.84 -8.22 -19.96
CA ILE A 163 5.06 -9.05 -21.17
C ILE A 163 4.24 -8.50 -22.33
N ARG A 164 2.95 -8.23 -22.12
CA ARG A 164 2.09 -7.64 -23.15
C ARG A 164 2.67 -6.32 -23.67
N ASP A 165 3.06 -5.42 -22.78
CA ASP A 165 3.53 -4.08 -23.14
C ASP A 165 4.86 -4.11 -23.90
N VAL A 166 5.69 -5.14 -23.70
CA VAL A 166 6.92 -5.38 -24.48
C VAL A 166 6.62 -6.06 -25.82
N LEU A 167 5.77 -7.08 -25.84
CA LEU A 167 5.51 -7.87 -27.03
C LEU A 167 4.59 -7.18 -28.03
N LEU A 168 3.63 -6.41 -27.58
CA LEU A 168 2.61 -5.80 -28.45
C LEU A 168 3.22 -4.87 -29.52
N PRO A 169 4.16 -3.96 -29.21
CA PRO A 169 4.83 -3.14 -30.22
C PRO A 169 5.62 -3.97 -31.22
N GLU A 170 6.31 -5.03 -30.78
CA GLU A 170 7.12 -5.90 -31.63
C GLU A 170 6.26 -6.72 -32.60
N LEU A 171 5.09 -7.18 -32.13
CA LEU A 171 4.12 -7.88 -32.98
C LEU A 171 3.49 -6.95 -34.02
N ILE A 172 3.12 -5.73 -33.61
CA ILE A 172 2.50 -4.75 -34.52
C ILE A 172 3.49 -4.27 -35.59
N SER A 173 4.76 -4.07 -35.22
CA SER A 173 5.82 -3.67 -36.16
C SER A 173 6.28 -4.80 -37.06
N GLY A 174 5.92 -6.06 -36.76
CA GLY A 174 6.41 -7.25 -37.47
C GLY A 174 7.83 -7.66 -37.11
N GLY A 175 8.40 -7.09 -36.04
CA GLY A 175 9.71 -7.47 -35.50
C GLY A 175 9.71 -8.90 -34.95
N VAL A 176 8.59 -9.33 -34.41
CA VAL A 176 8.32 -10.72 -33.99
C VAL A 176 7.16 -11.27 -34.82
N ARG A 177 7.34 -12.46 -35.41
CA ARG A 177 6.30 -13.17 -36.15
C ARG A 177 5.86 -14.40 -35.36
N ILE A 178 4.54 -14.57 -35.20
CA ILE A 178 3.99 -15.81 -34.65
C ILE A 178 4.14 -16.90 -35.73
N GLN A 179 4.91 -17.93 -35.44
CA GLN A 179 4.89 -19.15 -36.27
C GLN A 179 3.65 -19.94 -35.81
N ASN A 180 2.79 -20.28 -36.78
CA ASN A 180 1.66 -21.16 -36.48
C ASN A 180 2.27 -22.51 -36.05
N ALA A 181 1.91 -22.96 -34.86
CA ALA A 181 2.14 -24.34 -34.46
C ALA A 181 1.21 -25.21 -35.33
N GLU A 182 1.84 -26.04 -36.19
CA GLU A 182 1.13 -27.10 -36.89
C GLU A 182 0.61 -28.18 -35.92
#